data_7b77f0a338120a9a6f8cd33e8bfe59c1
#
_entry.id   7b77f0a338120a9a6f8cd33e8bfe59c1
#
_cell.length_a   1.000
_cell.length_b   1.000
_cell.length_c   1.000
_cell.angle_alpha   90.00
_cell.angle_beta   90.00
_cell.angle_gamma   90.00
#
_symmetry.space_group_name_H-M   'P 1'
#
loop_
_entity.id
_entity.type
_entity.pdbx_description
1 polymer ?
#
loop_
_entity_poly.entity_id
_entity_poly.type
_entity_poly.pdbx_seq_one_letter_code
_entity_poly.pdbx_strand_id
1 'polypeptide(L)'
;TMTDKATGDTLYRMSFCTLFQEWQATEEATRVRKSFENVFLVPMPAAPAEITVQLYDFHENVAASLKHPVDPKDILIRPVDGKPQTRMLLNSGDSKEKIDIAILAEGYTESEMDIFFKDAESTVENLLRHEPFKSMSDRFNIVAVASPSQDSGVSVPREGLWKKTAVDSHFDTFYSDRYLTTLHLFKMHDALAGIPYEHIIILANTDTYGGGGIYNSY
;
A
#
# COMPACT_ATOMS: atom_id res chain seq x y z
N THR A 1 10.44 14.44 -2.66
CA THR A 1 10.17 15.88 -2.48
C THR A 1 9.42 16.40 -3.69
N MET A 2 8.39 17.22 -3.46
CA MET A 2 7.70 17.99 -4.50
C MET A 2 7.94 19.48 -4.27
N THR A 3 8.33 20.21 -5.31
CA THR A 3 8.65 21.65 -5.25
C THR A 3 7.81 22.42 -6.27
N ASP A 4 7.38 23.62 -5.91
CA ASP A 4 6.76 24.55 -6.84
C ASP A 4 7.78 24.95 -7.92
N LYS A 5 7.39 24.86 -9.19
CA LYS A 5 8.31 25.12 -10.31
C LYS A 5 8.66 26.60 -10.47
N ALA A 6 7.78 27.51 -10.03
CA ALA A 6 7.99 28.95 -10.18
C ALA A 6 8.79 29.54 -9.02
N THR A 7 8.53 29.10 -7.78
CA THR A 7 9.14 29.66 -6.56
C THR A 7 10.30 28.83 -6.03
N GLY A 8 10.33 27.53 -6.34
CA GLY A 8 11.28 26.57 -5.77
C GLY A 8 10.93 26.11 -4.34
N ASP A 9 9.80 26.56 -3.81
CA ASP A 9 9.37 26.19 -2.46
C ASP A 9 9.02 24.69 -2.38
N THR A 10 9.35 24.07 -1.26
CA THR A 10 8.95 22.69 -1.00
C THR A 10 7.47 22.62 -0.64
N LEU A 11 6.68 21.98 -1.49
CA LEU A 11 5.24 21.75 -1.29
C LEU A 11 4.97 20.53 -0.46
N TYR A 12 5.76 19.46 -0.65
CA TYR A 12 5.59 18.18 0.02
C TYR A 12 6.89 17.40 0.11
N ARG A 13 7.05 16.64 1.17
CA ARG A 13 8.18 15.72 1.36
C ARG A 13 7.75 14.50 2.15
N MET A 14 8.13 13.33 1.67
CA MET A 14 7.98 12.07 2.39
C MET A 14 9.24 11.21 2.24
N SER A 15 9.40 10.24 3.09
CA SER A 15 10.35 9.13 2.96
C SER A 15 9.60 7.83 2.69
N PHE A 16 10.29 6.86 2.14
CA PHE A 16 9.72 5.54 1.82
C PHE A 16 10.82 4.47 1.90
N CYS A 17 10.42 3.22 2.07
CA CYS A 17 11.26 2.06 1.88
C CYS A 17 10.88 1.34 0.59
N THR A 18 11.79 0.52 0.09
CA THR A 18 11.56 -0.35 -1.06
C THR A 18 11.90 -1.78 -0.70
N LEU A 19 11.28 -2.73 -1.34
CA LEU A 19 11.63 -4.15 -1.21
C LEU A 19 13.07 -4.46 -1.63
N PHE A 20 13.68 -3.59 -2.44
CA PHE A 20 15.09 -3.72 -2.81
C PHE A 20 16.01 -3.81 -1.59
N GLN A 21 15.70 -3.07 -0.52
CA GLN A 21 16.53 -3.03 0.68
C GLN A 21 16.64 -4.40 1.38
N GLU A 22 15.54 -5.14 1.40
CA GLU A 22 15.53 -6.50 1.96
C GLU A 22 16.09 -7.52 0.97
N TRP A 23 15.71 -7.39 -0.29
CA TRP A 23 16.17 -8.30 -1.34
C TRP A 23 17.70 -8.30 -1.49
N GLN A 24 18.36 -7.14 -1.40
CA GLN A 24 19.83 -7.06 -1.52
C GLN A 24 20.59 -7.88 -0.49
N ALA A 25 19.95 -8.24 0.64
CA ALA A 25 20.53 -9.11 1.66
C ALA A 25 20.38 -10.61 1.34
N THR A 26 19.67 -10.99 0.27
CA THR A 26 19.48 -12.38 -0.13
C THR A 26 20.65 -12.92 -0.97
N GLU A 27 20.81 -14.24 -1.02
CA GLU A 27 21.78 -14.89 -1.90
C GLU A 27 21.50 -14.59 -3.39
N GLU A 28 20.22 -14.46 -3.77
CA GLU A 28 19.80 -14.12 -5.14
C GLU A 28 20.48 -12.83 -5.62
N ALA A 29 20.59 -11.81 -4.77
CA ALA A 29 21.17 -10.52 -5.12
C ALA A 29 22.65 -10.57 -5.52
N THR A 30 23.37 -11.65 -5.15
CA THR A 30 24.75 -11.86 -5.56
C THR A 30 24.89 -12.33 -7.02
N ARG A 31 23.79 -12.81 -7.63
CA ARG A 31 23.79 -13.48 -8.94
C ARG A 31 22.97 -12.78 -10.00
N VAL A 32 21.88 -12.12 -9.59
CA VAL A 32 20.95 -11.48 -10.53
C VAL A 32 20.74 -10.01 -10.20
N ARG A 33 20.29 -9.26 -11.22
CA ARG A 33 19.79 -7.90 -11.04
C ARG A 33 18.27 -7.93 -11.05
N LYS A 34 17.65 -7.20 -10.14
CA LYS A 34 16.19 -7.16 -9.98
C LYS A 34 15.71 -5.73 -9.86
N SER A 35 14.55 -5.44 -10.43
CA SER A 35 13.85 -4.17 -10.25
C SER A 35 12.58 -4.39 -9.44
N PHE A 36 12.19 -3.36 -8.71
CA PHE A 36 10.97 -3.35 -7.90
C PHE A 36 10.09 -2.18 -8.30
N GLU A 37 8.80 -2.43 -8.38
CA GLU A 37 7.81 -1.39 -8.57
C GLU A 37 7.73 -0.50 -7.32
N ASN A 38 7.60 0.80 -7.53
CA ASN A 38 7.36 1.75 -6.45
C ASN A 38 6.28 2.74 -6.87
N VAL A 39 5.38 3.05 -5.95
CA VAL A 39 4.32 4.03 -6.12
C VAL A 39 4.47 5.10 -5.04
N PHE A 40 4.40 6.36 -5.43
CA PHE A 40 4.51 7.48 -4.52
C PHE A 40 3.22 8.29 -4.57
N LEU A 41 2.54 8.39 -3.45
CA LEU A 41 1.39 9.27 -3.31
C LEU A 41 1.88 10.68 -2.96
N VAL A 42 1.43 11.65 -3.74
CA VAL A 42 1.73 13.07 -3.52
C VAL A 42 0.44 13.87 -3.62
N PRO A 43 0.28 14.94 -2.84
CA PRO A 43 -0.86 15.83 -3.03
C PRO A 43 -0.85 16.44 -4.44
N MET A 44 -2.05 16.62 -5.04
CA MET A 44 -2.16 17.29 -6.33
C MET A 44 -1.74 18.76 -6.18
N PRO A 45 -0.71 19.23 -6.90
CA PRO A 45 -0.30 20.63 -6.81
C PRO A 45 -1.32 21.54 -7.49
N ALA A 46 -1.47 22.77 -6.98
CA ALA A 46 -2.35 23.78 -7.57
C ALA A 46 -1.77 24.43 -8.85
N ALA A 47 -0.46 24.35 -9.02
CA ALA A 47 0.32 24.91 -10.13
C ALA A 47 1.41 23.91 -10.57
N PRO A 48 2.09 24.13 -11.72
CA PRO A 48 3.16 23.25 -12.15
C PRO A 48 4.24 23.07 -11.08
N ALA A 49 4.59 21.81 -10.81
CA ALA A 49 5.56 21.40 -9.79
C ALA A 49 6.61 20.44 -10.37
N GLU A 50 7.65 20.17 -9.62
CA GLU A 50 8.65 19.14 -9.93
C GLU A 50 8.72 18.15 -8.76
N ILE A 51 8.57 16.85 -9.08
CA ILE A 51 8.81 15.77 -8.12
C ILE A 51 10.25 15.31 -8.29
N THR A 52 11.01 15.28 -7.20
CA THR A 52 12.33 14.68 -7.13
C THR A 52 12.29 13.46 -6.22
N VAL A 53 12.61 12.29 -6.78
CA VAL A 53 12.80 11.03 -6.06
C VAL A 53 14.30 10.78 -5.95
N GLN A 54 14.78 10.54 -4.73
CA GLN A 54 16.19 10.24 -4.46
C GLN A 54 16.31 8.94 -3.69
N LEU A 55 17.21 8.09 -4.15
CA LEU A 55 17.61 6.88 -3.44
C LEU A 55 18.98 7.13 -2.81
N TYR A 56 19.13 6.72 -1.57
CA TYR A 56 20.35 6.91 -0.80
C TYR A 56 21.04 5.56 -0.57
N ASP A 57 22.36 5.56 -0.56
CA ASP A 57 23.15 4.44 -0.09
C ASP A 57 23.19 4.42 1.46
N PHE A 58 23.84 3.41 2.04
CA PHE A 58 23.96 3.29 3.50
C PHE A 58 24.92 4.31 4.15
N HIS A 59 25.63 5.11 3.34
CA HIS A 59 26.44 6.26 3.79
C HIS A 59 25.68 7.59 3.61
N GLU A 60 24.37 7.54 3.31
CA GLU A 60 23.53 8.71 3.08
C GLU A 60 23.91 9.53 1.81
N ASN A 61 24.71 8.96 0.90
CA ASN A 61 24.95 9.60 -0.39
C ASN A 61 23.82 9.28 -1.36
N VAL A 62 23.49 10.26 -2.21
CA VAL A 62 22.51 10.06 -3.28
C VAL A 62 23.06 9.08 -4.31
N ALA A 63 22.56 7.86 -4.31
CA ALA A 63 22.95 6.81 -5.26
C ALA A 63 22.21 6.96 -6.61
N ALA A 64 20.97 7.45 -6.58
CA ALA A 64 20.19 7.73 -7.78
C ALA A 64 19.20 8.87 -7.54
N SER A 65 18.87 9.61 -8.59
CA SER A 65 17.89 10.68 -8.56
C SER A 65 17.08 10.72 -9.84
N LEU A 66 15.76 10.88 -9.69
CA LEU A 66 14.83 11.08 -10.81
C LEU A 66 14.06 12.37 -10.56
N LYS A 67 13.93 13.19 -11.60
CA LYS A 67 13.06 14.37 -11.59
C LYS A 67 11.93 14.19 -12.58
N HIS A 68 10.73 14.53 -12.17
CA HIS A 68 9.54 14.44 -12.98
C HIS A 68 8.71 15.73 -12.87
N PRO A 69 8.48 16.45 -13.97
CA PRO A 69 7.60 17.60 -13.96
C PRO A 69 6.14 17.15 -13.85
N VAL A 70 5.36 17.87 -13.05
CA VAL A 70 3.91 17.65 -12.90
C VAL A 70 3.20 18.94 -13.28
N ASP A 71 2.37 18.88 -14.30
CA ASP A 71 1.39 19.93 -14.60
C ASP A 71 -0.01 19.39 -14.23
N PRO A 72 -0.74 20.03 -13.28
CA PRO A 72 -2.07 19.57 -12.89
C PRO A 72 -3.10 19.59 -14.03
N LYS A 73 -2.77 20.23 -15.16
CA LYS A 73 -3.61 20.27 -16.37
C LYS A 73 -3.20 19.24 -17.42
N ASP A 74 -2.20 18.39 -17.11
CA ASP A 74 -1.74 17.37 -18.05
C ASP A 74 -2.87 16.36 -18.31
N ILE A 75 -3.15 16.13 -19.60
CA ILE A 75 -4.18 15.19 -20.06
C ILE A 75 -3.86 13.72 -19.70
N LEU A 76 -2.63 13.42 -19.35
CA LEU A 76 -2.22 12.08 -18.91
C LEU A 76 -2.56 11.82 -17.44
N ILE A 77 -2.90 12.85 -16.66
CA ILE A 77 -3.42 12.67 -15.31
C ILE A 77 -4.84 12.15 -15.42
N ARG A 78 -5.04 10.90 -15.08
CA ARG A 78 -6.37 10.28 -15.13
C ARG A 78 -7.12 10.62 -13.84
N PRO A 79 -8.36 11.12 -13.95
CA PRO A 79 -9.24 11.20 -12.79
C PRO A 79 -9.58 9.78 -12.30
N VAL A 80 -9.88 9.66 -11.03
CA VAL A 80 -10.37 8.41 -10.46
C VAL A 80 -11.77 8.11 -10.98
N ASP A 81 -11.92 7.03 -11.74
CA ASP A 81 -13.20 6.57 -12.25
C ASP A 81 -13.75 5.45 -11.35
N GLY A 82 -14.90 5.73 -10.74
CA GLY A 82 -15.59 4.78 -9.86
C GLY A 82 -15.10 4.83 -8.41
N LYS A 83 -15.85 4.14 -7.57
CA LYS A 83 -15.49 3.91 -6.15
C LYS A 83 -15.71 2.44 -5.86
N PRO A 84 -14.78 1.76 -5.19
CA PRO A 84 -14.97 0.40 -4.72
C PRO A 84 -16.12 0.35 -3.71
N GLN A 85 -16.72 -0.82 -3.52
CA GLN A 85 -17.63 -1.05 -2.42
C GLN A 85 -16.87 -0.95 -1.11
N THR A 86 -17.41 -0.19 -0.16
CA THR A 86 -16.76 0.05 1.12
C THR A 86 -17.70 -0.16 2.29
N ARG A 87 -17.11 -0.46 3.46
CA ARG A 87 -17.82 -0.46 4.74
C ARG A 87 -16.98 0.32 5.76
N MET A 88 -17.54 1.39 6.31
CA MET A 88 -16.91 2.13 7.38
C MET A 88 -16.98 1.31 8.67
N LEU A 89 -15.84 0.98 9.26
CA LEU A 89 -15.72 0.16 10.47
C LEU A 89 -15.50 1.01 11.72
N LEU A 90 -14.81 2.13 11.57
CA LEU A 90 -14.63 3.12 12.63
C LEU A 90 -14.64 4.52 12.01
N ASN A 91 -15.47 5.41 12.53
CA ASN A 91 -15.54 6.80 12.10
C ASN A 91 -15.41 7.72 13.31
N SER A 92 -14.27 8.38 13.44
CA SER A 92 -13.97 9.31 14.53
C SER A 92 -14.01 10.78 14.12
N GLY A 93 -14.24 11.07 12.83
CA GLY A 93 -14.38 12.44 12.34
C GLY A 93 -13.84 12.68 10.93
N ASP A 94 -13.56 13.95 10.61
CA ASP A 94 -13.08 14.38 9.29
C ASP A 94 -11.68 13.79 9.00
N SER A 95 -11.49 13.21 7.82
CA SER A 95 -10.20 12.68 7.33
C SER A 95 -9.05 13.69 7.38
N LYS A 96 -9.34 14.99 7.38
CA LYS A 96 -8.30 16.01 7.55
C LYS A 96 -7.73 16.12 8.97
N GLU A 97 -8.41 15.53 9.94
CA GLU A 97 -8.08 15.61 11.37
C GLU A 97 -7.80 14.24 11.99
N LYS A 98 -8.04 13.17 11.25
CA LYS A 98 -7.90 11.79 11.69
C LYS A 98 -6.89 11.04 10.85
N ILE A 99 -6.43 9.92 11.34
CA ILE A 99 -5.60 8.97 10.61
C ILE A 99 -6.54 7.98 9.93
N ASP A 100 -6.54 7.96 8.61
CA ASP A 100 -7.37 7.06 7.82
C ASP A 100 -6.63 5.76 7.53
N ILE A 101 -7.23 4.63 7.90
CA ILE A 101 -6.72 3.28 7.65
C ILE A 101 -7.66 2.57 6.68
N ALA A 102 -7.14 2.13 5.55
CA ALA A 102 -7.87 1.29 4.61
C ALA A 102 -7.52 -0.19 4.81
N ILE A 103 -8.52 -1.05 4.98
CA ILE A 103 -8.37 -2.50 4.99
C ILE A 103 -8.81 -3.02 3.61
N LEU A 104 -7.85 -3.51 2.82
CA LEU A 104 -8.07 -3.97 1.46
C LEU A 104 -8.25 -5.49 1.42
N ALA A 105 -9.27 -5.97 0.70
CA ALA A 105 -9.50 -7.40 0.50
C ALA A 105 -8.45 -8.01 -0.42
N GLU A 106 -7.88 -9.17 -0.04
CA GLU A 106 -6.96 -9.93 -0.87
C GLU A 106 -7.28 -11.43 -0.81
N GLY A 107 -7.46 -12.06 -1.96
CA GLY A 107 -7.79 -13.47 -2.04
C GLY A 107 -9.25 -13.82 -1.70
N TYR A 108 -10.14 -12.85 -1.54
CA TYR A 108 -11.57 -13.05 -1.44
C TYR A 108 -12.21 -12.86 -2.80
N THR A 109 -13.01 -13.84 -3.25
CA THR A 109 -13.79 -13.72 -4.48
C THR A 109 -15.02 -12.82 -4.27
N GLU A 110 -15.70 -12.44 -5.36
CA GLU A 110 -16.93 -11.64 -5.28
C GLU A 110 -17.98 -12.27 -4.35
N SER A 111 -18.11 -13.62 -4.37
CA SER A 111 -19.03 -14.34 -3.50
C SER A 111 -18.60 -14.41 -2.03
N GLU A 112 -17.34 -14.06 -1.74
CA GLU A 112 -16.77 -14.07 -0.39
C GLU A 112 -16.67 -12.69 0.23
N MET A 113 -17.17 -11.63 -0.43
CA MET A 113 -17.10 -10.27 0.10
C MET A 113 -17.79 -10.10 1.46
N ASP A 114 -18.88 -10.81 1.70
CA ASP A 114 -19.53 -10.79 3.02
C ASP A 114 -18.63 -11.42 4.11
N ILE A 115 -17.82 -12.41 3.76
CA ILE A 115 -16.82 -13.00 4.67
C ILE A 115 -15.73 -11.98 4.93
N PHE A 116 -15.17 -11.38 3.89
CA PHE A 116 -14.17 -10.32 4.03
C PHE A 116 -14.62 -9.22 4.98
N PHE A 117 -15.83 -8.69 4.81
CA PHE A 117 -16.30 -7.62 5.68
C PHE A 117 -16.44 -8.04 7.15
N LYS A 118 -16.81 -9.29 7.43
CA LYS A 118 -16.83 -9.83 8.80
C LYS A 118 -15.42 -10.01 9.37
N ASP A 119 -14.49 -10.47 8.56
CA ASP A 119 -13.08 -10.64 8.96
C ASP A 119 -12.42 -9.28 9.22
N ALA A 120 -12.74 -8.26 8.40
CA ALA A 120 -12.29 -6.89 8.62
C ALA A 120 -12.87 -6.29 9.92
N GLU A 121 -14.17 -6.51 10.22
CA GLU A 121 -14.78 -6.12 11.49
C GLU A 121 -14.06 -6.77 12.69
N SER A 122 -13.81 -8.08 12.62
CA SER A 122 -13.09 -8.82 13.65
C SER A 122 -11.64 -8.33 13.81
N THR A 123 -10.99 -7.97 12.72
CA THR A 123 -9.64 -7.41 12.71
C THR A 123 -9.60 -6.08 13.46
N VAL A 124 -10.56 -5.18 13.20
CA VAL A 124 -10.66 -3.88 13.89
C VAL A 124 -10.97 -4.07 15.36
N GLU A 125 -11.92 -4.95 15.71
CA GLU A 125 -12.22 -5.25 17.09
C GLU A 125 -10.99 -5.74 17.86
N ASN A 126 -10.19 -6.61 17.26
CA ASN A 126 -8.96 -7.11 17.85
C ASN A 126 -7.91 -6.01 17.98
N LEU A 127 -7.71 -5.19 16.93
CA LEU A 127 -6.78 -4.06 16.95
C LEU A 127 -7.09 -3.11 18.10
N LEU A 128 -8.36 -2.74 18.27
CA LEU A 128 -8.82 -1.80 19.28
C LEU A 128 -8.84 -2.38 20.71
N ARG A 129 -8.52 -3.66 20.91
CA ARG A 129 -8.29 -4.25 22.25
C ARG A 129 -6.87 -4.00 22.77
N HIS A 130 -5.93 -3.63 21.90
CA HIS A 130 -4.51 -3.47 22.23
C HIS A 130 -4.09 -2.01 22.27
N GLU A 131 -3.21 -1.68 23.22
CA GLU A 131 -2.57 -0.37 23.26
C GLU A 131 -1.50 -0.25 22.17
N PRO A 132 -1.32 0.92 21.55
CA PRO A 132 -1.96 2.21 21.86
C PRO A 132 -3.32 2.45 21.17
N PHE A 133 -3.77 1.56 20.29
CA PHE A 133 -4.97 1.72 19.47
C PHE A 133 -6.24 1.86 20.36
N LYS A 134 -6.29 1.14 21.47
CA LYS A 134 -7.40 1.19 22.40
C LYS A 134 -7.61 2.60 22.98
N SER A 135 -6.56 3.18 23.55
CA SER A 135 -6.63 4.51 24.19
C SER A 135 -6.69 5.66 23.17
N MET A 136 -6.33 5.41 21.91
CA MET A 136 -6.29 6.40 20.84
C MET A 136 -7.33 6.13 19.76
N SER A 137 -8.36 5.33 20.03
CA SER A 137 -9.37 4.94 19.05
C SER A 137 -10.09 6.12 18.38
N ASP A 138 -10.22 7.23 19.12
CA ASP A 138 -10.77 8.49 18.61
C ASP A 138 -9.89 9.22 17.58
N ARG A 139 -8.68 8.71 17.33
CA ARG A 139 -7.74 9.27 16.34
C ARG A 139 -7.87 8.64 14.96
N PHE A 140 -8.56 7.52 14.83
CA PHE A 140 -8.60 6.74 13.60
C PHE A 140 -9.96 6.77 12.93
N ASN A 141 -9.96 6.79 11.60
CA ASN A 141 -11.04 6.27 10.79
C ASN A 141 -10.55 4.96 10.16
N ILE A 142 -11.40 3.95 10.06
CA ILE A 142 -11.05 2.66 9.46
C ILE A 142 -12.13 2.25 8.49
N VAL A 143 -11.76 2.02 7.24
CA VAL A 143 -12.66 1.62 6.17
C VAL A 143 -12.22 0.29 5.56
N ALA A 144 -13.14 -0.66 5.43
CA ALA A 144 -12.91 -1.87 4.66
C ALA A 144 -13.27 -1.60 3.18
N VAL A 145 -12.41 -2.03 2.28
CA VAL A 145 -12.50 -1.79 0.84
C VAL A 145 -12.52 -3.12 0.11
N ALA A 146 -13.62 -3.40 -0.60
CA ALA A 146 -13.76 -4.60 -1.41
C ALA A 146 -12.84 -4.53 -2.63
N SER A 147 -12.08 -5.59 -2.84
CA SER A 147 -11.26 -5.82 -4.03
C SER A 147 -11.39 -7.30 -4.43
N PRO A 148 -12.43 -7.67 -5.18
CA PRO A 148 -12.68 -9.07 -5.48
C PRO A 148 -11.56 -9.70 -6.29
N SER A 149 -11.07 -10.85 -5.82
CA SER A 149 -10.10 -11.69 -6.51
C SER A 149 -10.80 -12.67 -7.45
N GLN A 150 -10.10 -13.17 -8.47
CA GLN A 150 -10.63 -14.23 -9.33
C GLN A 150 -10.60 -15.59 -8.60
N ASP A 151 -9.54 -15.83 -7.83
CA ASP A 151 -9.35 -17.07 -7.06
C ASP A 151 -9.44 -16.76 -5.57
N SER A 152 -10.03 -17.71 -4.82
CA SER A 152 -10.05 -17.70 -3.36
C SER A 152 -8.70 -18.14 -2.79
N GLY A 153 -8.23 -17.45 -1.74
CA GLY A 153 -6.94 -17.68 -1.11
C GLY A 153 -5.79 -16.92 -1.78
N VAL A 154 -4.57 -17.15 -1.30
CA VAL A 154 -3.34 -16.48 -1.78
C VAL A 154 -2.35 -17.47 -2.36
N SER A 155 -1.38 -16.98 -3.14
CA SER A 155 -0.34 -17.82 -3.75
C SER A 155 0.65 -18.36 -2.71
N VAL A 156 1.04 -19.64 -2.85
CA VAL A 156 2.05 -20.33 -2.03
C VAL A 156 3.07 -20.98 -2.98
N PRO A 157 4.08 -20.24 -3.44
CA PRO A 157 5.02 -20.68 -4.47
C PRO A 157 5.74 -22.00 -4.17
N ARG A 158 6.16 -22.24 -2.90
CA ARG A 158 6.82 -23.50 -2.49
C ARG A 158 5.95 -24.75 -2.69
N GLU A 159 4.63 -24.57 -2.76
CA GLU A 159 3.65 -25.64 -3.01
C GLU A 159 3.24 -25.72 -4.49
N GLY A 160 3.79 -24.85 -5.34
CA GLY A 160 3.38 -24.71 -6.73
C GLY A 160 1.99 -24.12 -6.89
N LEU A 161 1.43 -23.52 -5.84
CA LEU A 161 0.09 -22.95 -5.82
C LEU A 161 0.14 -21.49 -6.23
N TRP A 162 -0.48 -21.18 -7.37
CA TRP A 162 -0.60 -19.83 -7.90
C TRP A 162 -2.07 -19.43 -8.00
N LYS A 163 -2.40 -18.25 -7.51
CA LYS A 163 -3.74 -17.66 -7.45
C LYS A 163 -3.76 -16.31 -8.16
N LYS A 164 -4.85 -16.03 -8.85
CA LYS A 164 -5.10 -14.70 -9.45
C LYS A 164 -5.91 -13.87 -8.47
N THR A 165 -5.22 -13.10 -7.68
CA THR A 165 -5.82 -12.30 -6.62
C THR A 165 -5.80 -10.81 -6.94
N ALA A 166 -6.45 -9.99 -6.14
CA ALA A 166 -6.63 -8.55 -6.39
C ALA A 166 -5.30 -7.82 -6.53
N VAL A 167 -4.34 -8.12 -5.65
CA VAL A 167 -3.01 -7.49 -5.65
C VAL A 167 -1.87 -8.49 -5.84
N ASP A 168 -2.18 -9.72 -6.27
CA ASP A 168 -1.22 -10.80 -6.55
C ASP A 168 -0.26 -11.07 -5.39
N SER A 169 -0.75 -11.05 -4.15
CA SER A 169 0.08 -11.35 -3.00
C SER A 169 0.50 -12.81 -2.96
N HIS A 170 1.70 -13.06 -2.43
CA HIS A 170 2.23 -14.42 -2.32
C HIS A 170 3.09 -14.59 -1.07
N PHE A 171 3.08 -15.79 -0.51
CA PHE A 171 4.06 -16.24 0.46
C PHE A 171 5.44 -16.42 -0.19
N ASP A 172 6.40 -16.83 0.58
CA ASP A 172 7.77 -17.10 0.14
C ASP A 172 8.53 -15.89 -0.44
N THR A 173 8.10 -14.67 -0.11
CA THR A 173 8.82 -13.47 -0.48
C THR A 173 10.24 -13.55 0.10
N PHE A 174 11.25 -13.38 -0.77
CA PHE A 174 12.68 -13.54 -0.43
C PHE A 174 13.01 -14.87 0.27
N TYR A 175 12.31 -15.95 -0.13
CA TYR A 175 12.50 -17.31 0.38
C TYR A 175 12.11 -17.53 1.84
N SER A 176 11.35 -16.59 2.43
CA SER A 176 10.78 -16.74 3.77
C SER A 176 9.36 -17.27 3.70
N ASP A 177 9.11 -18.43 4.30
CA ASP A 177 7.84 -19.14 4.28
C ASP A 177 6.66 -18.37 4.91
N ARG A 178 6.96 -17.40 5.77
CA ARG A 178 5.96 -16.56 6.43
C ARG A 178 5.87 -15.15 5.87
N TYR A 179 6.74 -14.79 4.92
CA TYR A 179 6.74 -13.45 4.37
C TYR A 179 5.73 -13.37 3.21
N LEU A 180 4.54 -12.87 3.54
CA LEU A 180 3.45 -12.61 2.60
C LEU A 180 3.47 -11.14 2.20
N THR A 181 3.70 -10.86 0.93
CA THR A 181 3.73 -9.49 0.38
C THR A 181 3.14 -9.44 -1.02
N THR A 182 2.90 -8.23 -1.51
CA THR A 182 2.69 -7.98 -2.93
C THR A 182 3.86 -7.20 -3.53
N LEU A 183 4.21 -7.50 -4.79
CA LEU A 183 5.14 -6.73 -5.60
C LEU A 183 4.43 -5.74 -6.53
N HIS A 184 3.09 -5.72 -6.52
CA HIS A 184 2.25 -4.95 -7.43
C HIS A 184 1.59 -3.76 -6.72
N LEU A 185 2.39 -2.76 -6.35
CA LEU A 185 1.92 -1.58 -5.61
C LEU A 185 0.90 -0.76 -6.41
N PHE A 186 1.00 -0.73 -7.76
CA PHE A 186 -0.01 -0.09 -8.60
C PHE A 186 -1.40 -0.69 -8.39
N LYS A 187 -1.52 -2.02 -8.39
CA LYS A 187 -2.83 -2.67 -8.20
C LYS A 187 -3.45 -2.33 -6.85
N MET A 188 -2.61 -2.25 -5.81
CA MET A 188 -3.05 -1.90 -4.46
C MET A 188 -3.59 -0.47 -4.41
N HIS A 189 -2.85 0.50 -4.94
CA HIS A 189 -3.28 1.90 -4.94
C HIS A 189 -4.46 2.15 -5.89
N ASP A 190 -4.54 1.46 -7.04
CA ASP A 190 -5.67 1.54 -7.95
C ASP A 190 -6.96 1.00 -7.30
N ALA A 191 -6.85 -0.10 -6.54
CA ALA A 191 -7.99 -0.65 -5.80
C ALA A 191 -8.51 0.30 -4.70
N LEU A 192 -7.65 1.16 -4.16
CA LEU A 192 -7.98 2.16 -3.14
C LEU A 192 -8.29 3.54 -3.73
N ALA A 193 -8.39 3.66 -5.05
CA ALA A 193 -8.61 4.94 -5.71
C ALA A 193 -9.88 5.63 -5.22
N GLY A 194 -9.75 6.89 -4.79
CA GLY A 194 -10.85 7.72 -4.26
C GLY A 194 -11.22 7.43 -2.79
N ILE A 195 -10.47 6.59 -2.10
CA ILE A 195 -10.59 6.34 -0.66
C ILE A 195 -9.49 7.15 0.05
N PRO A 196 -9.80 7.93 1.09
CA PRO A 196 -8.77 8.55 1.91
C PRO A 196 -8.06 7.48 2.77
N TYR A 197 -6.72 7.51 2.81
CA TYR A 197 -5.91 6.68 3.70
C TYR A 197 -4.50 7.24 3.86
N GLU A 198 -3.92 7.07 5.03
CA GLU A 198 -2.49 7.20 5.31
C GLU A 198 -1.83 5.83 5.46
N HIS A 199 -2.61 4.83 5.92
CA HIS A 199 -2.12 3.47 6.14
C HIS A 199 -3.02 2.44 5.46
N ILE A 200 -2.38 1.37 4.97
CA ILE A 200 -3.07 0.27 4.31
C ILE A 200 -2.81 -1.02 5.08
N ILE A 201 -3.85 -1.79 5.30
CA ILE A 201 -3.78 -3.17 5.77
C ILE A 201 -4.33 -4.06 4.65
N ILE A 202 -3.52 -4.93 4.08
CA ILE A 202 -3.99 -5.94 3.14
C ILE A 202 -4.43 -7.16 3.95
N LEU A 203 -5.74 -7.42 3.97
CA LEU A 203 -6.31 -8.57 4.68
C LEU A 203 -6.41 -9.74 3.72
N ALA A 204 -5.54 -10.73 3.91
CA ALA A 204 -5.42 -11.90 3.04
C ALA A 204 -6.32 -13.04 3.50
N ASN A 205 -7.05 -13.64 2.56
CA ASN A 205 -7.90 -14.83 2.80
C ASN A 205 -7.04 -16.08 2.96
N THR A 206 -6.48 -16.28 4.14
CA THR A 206 -5.66 -17.46 4.46
C THR A 206 -5.62 -17.71 5.96
N ASP A 207 -5.62 -18.99 6.34
CA ASP A 207 -5.40 -19.43 7.73
C ASP A 207 -3.91 -19.63 8.04
N THR A 208 -3.04 -19.51 7.04
CA THR A 208 -1.59 -19.67 7.22
C THR A 208 -1.02 -18.43 7.86
N TYR A 209 -0.30 -18.61 8.97
CA TYR A 209 0.37 -17.52 9.66
C TYR A 209 1.45 -16.90 8.78
N GLY A 210 1.37 -15.59 8.57
CA GLY A 210 2.33 -14.83 7.80
C GLY A 210 1.98 -13.35 7.81
N GLY A 211 2.76 -12.59 7.10
CA GLY A 211 2.57 -11.16 6.92
C GLY A 211 3.86 -10.49 6.49
N GLY A 212 3.76 -9.23 6.16
CA GLY A 212 4.87 -8.35 5.80
C GLY A 212 4.44 -6.91 5.93
N GLY A 213 5.38 -5.99 5.86
CA GLY A 213 5.07 -4.57 5.89
C GLY A 213 6.20 -3.76 5.26
N ILE A 214 5.83 -2.72 4.54
CA ILE A 214 6.77 -1.80 3.89
C ILE A 214 6.43 -0.39 4.33
N TYR A 215 7.42 0.30 4.90
CA TYR A 215 7.26 1.66 5.40
C TYR A 215 6.75 2.62 4.30
N ASN A 216 5.63 3.29 4.59
CA ASN A 216 4.90 4.18 3.68
C ASN A 216 4.42 3.51 2.37
N SER A 217 4.18 2.20 2.39
CA SER A 217 3.53 1.48 1.29
C SER A 217 2.31 0.70 1.79
N TYR A 218 2.48 -0.23 2.72
CA TYR A 218 1.40 -0.99 3.39
C TYR A 218 1.89 -1.67 4.66
#